data_4a7714f7f8ef1f5fec88a42fce07f056
#
_entry.id   4a7714f7f8ef1f5fec88a42fce07f056
#
_cell.length_a   1.000
_cell.length_b   1.000
_cell.length_c   1.000
_cell.angle_alpha   90.00
_cell.angle_beta   90.00
_cell.angle_gamma   90.00
#
_symmetry.space_group_name_H-M   'P 1'
#
loop_
_entity.id
_entity.type
_entity.pdbx_description
1 polymer ?
#
loop_
_entity_poly.entity_id
_entity_poly.type
_entity_poly.pdbx_seq_one_letter_code
_entity_poly.pdbx_strand_id
1 'polypeptide(L)'
;LHLLSRRQRQMCIRDSADGAYVLKPRSSASLGLTQNGDEYQEYQLQLNYNRSFGNHNITAMAMALARKGVIERSGMNRISFDSEILDQMNAGNTANQSLNAYDSKTARASYMGRINYNYAQKYLVEFNLRRDASENFAPNKRWGTFASASLGWVLSEEKFFQNLKNTVNFLKVRASYGTLGNDNTG
;
A
#
# COMPACT_ATOMS: atom_id res chain seq x y z
N LEU A 1 -9.25 -10.51 12.29
CA LEU A 1 -10.72 -10.56 12.34
C LEU A 1 -11.22 -9.33 13.10
N HIS A 2 -11.71 -8.30 12.38
CA HIS A 2 -12.38 -7.18 12.99
C HIS A 2 -13.89 -7.33 12.77
N LEU A 3 -14.60 -7.71 13.81
CA LEU A 3 -16.05 -7.64 13.90
C LEU A 3 -16.43 -6.23 14.32
N LEU A 4 -16.96 -5.42 13.41
CA LEU A 4 -17.56 -4.13 13.73
C LEU A 4 -19.08 -4.29 13.76
N SER A 5 -19.64 -4.50 14.94
CA SER A 5 -21.06 -4.40 15.19
C SER A 5 -21.37 -2.94 15.60
N ARG A 6 -22.10 -2.18 14.77
CA ARG A 6 -22.69 -0.90 15.16
C ARG A 6 -24.16 -1.11 15.49
N ARG A 7 -24.49 -0.98 16.77
CA ARG A 7 -25.88 -0.80 17.21
C ARG A 7 -26.23 0.68 17.10
N GLN A 8 -27.23 0.99 16.30
CA GLN A 8 -27.86 2.30 16.32
C GLN A 8 -29.26 2.14 16.95
N ARG A 9 -29.39 2.55 18.22
CA ARG A 9 -30.69 2.66 18.89
C ARG A 9 -31.21 4.06 18.67
N GLN A 10 -32.28 4.20 17.93
CA GLN A 10 -33.04 5.42 17.88
C GLN A 10 -34.45 5.15 18.43
N MET A 11 -34.72 5.63 19.64
CA MET A 11 -36.04 5.67 20.23
C MET A 11 -36.55 7.09 20.05
N CYS A 12 -37.47 7.29 19.11
CA CYS A 12 -38.17 8.56 18.94
C CYS A 12 -39.59 8.43 19.52
N ILE A 13 -39.81 8.99 20.71
CA ILE A 13 -41.12 9.26 21.27
C ILE A 13 -41.45 10.68 20.86
N ARG A 14 -42.55 10.88 20.15
CA ARG A 14 -43.12 12.21 19.87
C ARG A 14 -44.45 12.34 20.59
N ASP A 15 -44.52 13.30 21.51
CA ASP A 15 -45.79 13.66 22.14
C ASP A 15 -46.67 14.31 21.09
N SER A 16 -47.91 13.81 20.95
CA SER A 16 -48.93 14.49 20.19
C SER A 16 -49.60 15.52 21.08
N ALA A 17 -50.16 16.58 20.48
CA ALA A 17 -50.86 17.67 21.20
C ALA A 17 -52.07 17.19 22.04
N ASP A 18 -52.53 15.97 21.84
CA ASP A 18 -53.66 15.35 22.53
C ASP A 18 -53.25 14.37 23.63
N GLY A 19 -51.98 14.31 24.04
CA GLY A 19 -51.51 13.44 25.11
C GLY A 19 -51.51 11.93 24.78
N ALA A 20 -51.82 11.53 23.55
CA ALA A 20 -51.78 10.15 23.12
C ALA A 20 -50.39 9.80 22.63
N TYR A 21 -49.77 8.75 23.19
CA TYR A 21 -48.50 8.22 22.70
C TYR A 21 -48.69 7.55 21.34
N VAL A 22 -48.23 8.18 20.29
CA VAL A 22 -48.19 7.57 18.97
C VAL A 22 -46.83 6.91 18.81
N LEU A 23 -46.82 5.60 18.83
CA LEU A 23 -45.65 4.84 18.43
C LEU A 23 -45.37 5.10 16.93
N LYS A 24 -44.36 5.88 16.61
CA LYS A 24 -43.90 5.95 15.22
C LYS A 24 -43.53 4.53 14.78
N PRO A 25 -43.94 4.12 13.56
CA PRO A 25 -43.43 2.88 13.00
C PRO A 25 -41.88 2.96 13.08
N ARG A 26 -41.29 2.03 13.82
CA ARG A 26 -39.84 1.93 13.97
C ARG A 26 -39.22 1.80 12.58
N SER A 27 -38.22 2.60 12.30
CA SER A 27 -37.31 2.25 11.21
C SER A 27 -36.81 0.82 11.49
N SER A 28 -37.06 -0.10 10.58
CA SER A 28 -36.74 -1.50 10.75
C SER A 28 -35.30 -1.65 11.19
N ALA A 29 -35.05 -2.32 12.32
CA ALA A 29 -33.72 -2.61 12.77
C ALA A 29 -32.97 -3.40 11.68
N SER A 30 -31.71 -3.08 11.46
CA SER A 30 -30.85 -3.77 10.49
C SER A 30 -29.61 -4.32 11.15
N LEU A 31 -29.21 -5.50 10.73
CA LEU A 31 -27.97 -6.13 11.15
C LEU A 31 -27.12 -6.41 9.91
N GLY A 32 -25.90 -5.86 9.89
CA GLY A 32 -24.90 -6.10 8.84
C GLY A 32 -23.71 -6.85 9.41
N LEU A 33 -23.30 -7.90 8.72
CA LEU A 33 -22.06 -8.62 8.95
C LEU A 33 -21.16 -8.44 7.73
N THR A 34 -19.94 -7.95 7.94
CA THR A 34 -18.94 -7.84 6.89
C THR A 34 -17.70 -8.62 7.30
N GLN A 35 -17.25 -9.52 6.44
CA GLN A 35 -16.02 -10.26 6.60
C GLN A 35 -15.05 -9.88 5.48
N ASN A 36 -13.83 -9.54 5.86
CA ASN A 36 -12.75 -9.18 4.97
C ASN A 36 -11.57 -10.11 5.22
N GLY A 37 -11.06 -10.71 4.16
CA GLY A 37 -9.84 -11.52 4.17
C GLY A 37 -8.84 -10.99 3.15
N ASP A 38 -7.59 -10.80 3.55
CA ASP A 38 -6.49 -10.43 2.67
C ASP A 38 -5.37 -11.43 2.88
N GLU A 39 -5.02 -12.16 1.84
CA GLU A 39 -3.90 -13.09 1.83
C GLU A 39 -2.87 -12.62 0.81
N TYR A 40 -1.59 -12.58 1.20
CA TYR A 40 -0.49 -12.22 0.32
C TYR A 40 0.61 -13.27 0.42
N GLN A 41 1.09 -13.68 -0.74
CA GLN A 41 2.29 -14.51 -0.88
C GLN A 41 3.34 -13.71 -1.63
N GLU A 42 4.51 -13.55 -1.03
CA GLU A 42 5.62 -12.81 -1.61
C GLU A 42 6.86 -13.69 -1.66
N TYR A 43 7.48 -13.74 -2.82
CA TYR A 43 8.74 -14.44 -3.07
C TYR A 43 9.77 -13.42 -3.50
N GLN A 44 10.88 -13.37 -2.79
CA GLN A 44 11.98 -12.46 -3.08
C GLN A 44 13.30 -13.23 -3.20
N LEU A 45 14.03 -12.96 -4.26
CA LEU A 45 15.40 -13.37 -4.44
C LEU A 45 16.27 -12.14 -4.58
N GLN A 46 17.31 -12.02 -3.75
CA GLN A 46 18.22 -10.89 -3.78
C GLN A 46 19.67 -11.37 -3.82
N LEU A 47 20.46 -10.80 -4.72
CA LEU A 47 21.90 -10.99 -4.84
C LEU A 47 22.57 -9.66 -4.54
N ASN A 48 23.59 -9.70 -3.68
CA ASN A 48 24.41 -8.54 -3.34
C ASN A 48 25.87 -8.84 -3.66
N TYR A 49 26.53 -7.87 -4.28
CA TYR A 49 27.95 -7.89 -4.55
C TYR A 49 28.59 -6.63 -4.00
N ASN A 50 29.64 -6.79 -3.23
CA ASN A 50 30.41 -5.67 -2.68
C ASN A 50 31.89 -5.97 -2.84
N ARG A 51 32.63 -5.05 -3.46
CA ARG A 51 34.06 -5.18 -3.65
C ARG A 51 34.75 -3.82 -3.59
N SER A 52 35.86 -3.79 -2.87
CA SER A 52 36.77 -2.67 -2.80
C SER A 52 38.12 -3.04 -3.35
N PHE A 53 38.71 -2.23 -4.20
CA PHE A 53 40.06 -2.40 -4.74
C PHE A 53 40.74 -1.03 -4.88
N GLY A 54 41.75 -0.80 -4.06
CA GLY A 54 42.40 0.52 -3.95
C GLY A 54 41.36 1.59 -3.56
N ASN A 55 41.27 2.64 -4.36
CA ASN A 55 40.32 3.75 -4.12
C ASN A 55 38.94 3.50 -4.75
N HIS A 56 38.70 2.34 -5.33
CA HIS A 56 37.45 2.01 -6.00
C HIS A 56 36.58 1.14 -5.09
N ASN A 57 35.34 1.52 -4.89
CA ASN A 57 34.36 0.73 -4.18
C ASN A 57 33.13 0.54 -5.09
N ILE A 58 32.75 -0.70 -5.32
CA ILE A 58 31.59 -1.09 -6.12
C ILE A 58 30.65 -1.89 -5.23
N THR A 59 29.40 -1.48 -5.21
CA THR A 59 28.31 -2.25 -4.63
C THR A 59 27.24 -2.44 -5.69
N ALA A 60 26.88 -3.69 -5.96
CA ALA A 60 25.81 -4.02 -6.89
C ALA A 60 24.75 -4.88 -6.19
N MET A 61 23.50 -4.67 -6.53
CA MET A 61 22.39 -5.45 -6.07
C MET A 61 21.50 -5.81 -7.26
N ALA A 62 21.06 -7.06 -7.32
CA ALA A 62 20.01 -7.51 -8.22
C ALA A 62 18.92 -8.18 -7.39
N MET A 63 17.66 -7.88 -7.68
CA MET A 63 16.51 -8.42 -6.96
C MET A 63 15.41 -8.81 -7.94
N ALA A 64 14.81 -9.97 -7.70
CA ALA A 64 13.56 -10.41 -8.32
C ALA A 64 12.52 -10.59 -7.24
N LEU A 65 11.33 -10.04 -7.45
CA LEU A 65 10.20 -10.12 -6.54
C LEU A 65 8.95 -10.55 -7.30
N ALA A 66 8.22 -11.50 -6.74
CA ALA A 66 6.90 -11.89 -7.23
C ALA A 66 5.92 -11.87 -6.05
N ARG A 67 4.80 -11.16 -6.21
CA ARG A 67 3.75 -11.06 -5.19
C ARG A 67 2.42 -11.47 -5.80
N LYS A 68 1.70 -12.34 -5.09
CA LYS A 68 0.31 -12.68 -5.37
C LYS A 68 -0.53 -12.31 -4.15
N GLY A 69 -1.73 -11.80 -4.38
CA GLY A 69 -2.68 -11.49 -3.33
C GLY A 69 -4.07 -11.97 -3.71
N VAL A 70 -4.83 -12.37 -2.70
CA VAL A 70 -6.27 -12.64 -2.80
C VAL A 70 -6.95 -11.76 -1.78
N ILE A 71 -7.91 -10.99 -2.23
CA ILE A 71 -8.72 -10.10 -1.41
C ILE A 71 -10.13 -10.65 -1.46
N GLU A 72 -10.61 -11.15 -0.34
CA GLU A 72 -11.96 -11.68 -0.20
C GLU A 72 -12.83 -10.69 0.57
N ARG A 73 -13.99 -10.40 0.05
CA ARG A 73 -14.98 -9.53 0.71
C ARG A 73 -16.32 -10.22 0.68
N SER A 74 -16.93 -10.37 1.85
CA SER A 74 -18.30 -10.83 1.97
C SER A 74 -19.09 -9.94 2.91
N GLY A 75 -20.31 -9.65 2.54
CA GLY A 75 -21.24 -8.85 3.31
C GLY A 75 -22.61 -9.48 3.31
N MET A 76 -23.21 -9.56 4.49
CA MET A 76 -24.60 -9.95 4.69
C MET A 76 -25.31 -8.82 5.41
N ASN A 77 -26.51 -8.48 4.95
CA ASN A 77 -27.37 -7.52 5.64
C ASN A 77 -28.80 -8.06 5.69
N ARG A 78 -29.39 -7.97 6.86
CA ARG A 78 -30.82 -8.24 7.07
C ARG A 78 -31.46 -7.06 7.76
N ILE A 79 -32.70 -6.80 7.40
CA ILE A 79 -33.55 -5.76 7.99
C ILE A 79 -34.84 -6.38 8.53
N SER A 80 -35.62 -5.59 9.27
CA SER A 80 -36.93 -6.01 9.83
C SER A 80 -36.77 -7.16 10.83
N PHE A 81 -36.09 -6.85 11.92
CA PHE A 81 -36.03 -7.74 13.09
C PHE A 81 -37.27 -7.50 13.96
N ASP A 82 -37.92 -8.57 14.39
CA ASP A 82 -39.11 -8.51 15.26
C ASP A 82 -38.78 -8.03 16.68
N SER A 83 -37.53 -8.15 17.07
CA SER A 83 -37.03 -7.72 18.39
C SER A 83 -35.65 -7.09 18.27
N GLU A 84 -35.44 -5.97 18.97
CA GLU A 84 -34.12 -5.32 19.07
C GLU A 84 -33.10 -6.09 19.97
N ILE A 85 -33.60 -7.07 20.71
CA ILE A 85 -32.80 -7.89 21.63
C ILE A 85 -32.07 -9.00 20.87
N LEU A 86 -32.64 -9.42 19.72
CA LEU A 86 -32.07 -10.49 18.90
C LEU A 86 -31.04 -9.90 17.95
N ASP A 87 -29.77 -10.17 18.22
CA ASP A 87 -28.61 -9.77 17.41
C ASP A 87 -28.00 -10.93 16.61
N GLN A 88 -28.82 -11.94 16.32
CA GLN A 88 -28.44 -13.04 15.46
C GLN A 88 -29.00 -12.83 14.04
N MET A 89 -28.15 -13.05 13.05
CA MET A 89 -28.50 -12.83 11.64
C MET A 89 -29.72 -13.66 11.20
N ASN A 90 -29.91 -14.86 11.75
CA ASN A 90 -31.05 -15.74 11.45
C ASN A 90 -32.40 -15.24 12.00
N ALA A 91 -32.40 -14.29 12.93
CA ALA A 91 -33.60 -13.75 13.54
C ALA A 91 -34.28 -12.64 12.69
N GLY A 92 -33.60 -12.13 11.66
CA GLY A 92 -34.15 -11.13 10.75
C GLY A 92 -35.00 -11.75 9.65
N ASN A 93 -35.89 -10.91 9.04
CA ASN A 93 -36.76 -11.33 7.95
C ASN A 93 -35.94 -11.74 6.72
N THR A 94 -36.25 -12.91 6.13
CA THR A 94 -35.56 -13.44 4.96
C THR A 94 -35.95 -12.73 3.65
N ALA A 95 -37.12 -12.08 3.60
CA ALA A 95 -37.60 -11.38 2.42
C ALA A 95 -36.76 -10.11 2.11
N ASN A 96 -36.10 -9.54 3.13
CA ASN A 96 -35.32 -8.30 3.02
C ASN A 96 -33.86 -8.55 3.43
N GLN A 97 -33.20 -9.43 2.71
CA GLN A 97 -31.79 -9.73 2.91
C GLN A 97 -30.97 -9.35 1.68
N SER A 98 -29.75 -8.88 1.90
CA SER A 98 -28.76 -8.74 0.85
C SER A 98 -27.51 -9.54 1.21
N LEU A 99 -26.99 -10.24 0.23
CA LEU A 99 -25.74 -10.99 0.33
C LEU A 99 -24.88 -10.55 -0.85
N ASN A 100 -23.68 -10.16 -0.57
CA ASN A 100 -22.66 -9.91 -1.58
C ASN A 100 -21.36 -10.61 -1.17
N ALA A 101 -20.73 -11.24 -2.12
CA ALA A 101 -19.40 -11.81 -1.94
C ALA A 101 -18.64 -11.66 -3.26
N TYR A 102 -17.39 -11.25 -3.16
CA TYR A 102 -16.49 -11.21 -4.31
C TYR A 102 -15.06 -11.47 -3.85
N ASP A 103 -14.28 -12.02 -4.73
CA ASP A 103 -12.84 -12.12 -4.61
C ASP A 103 -12.16 -11.29 -5.71
N SER A 104 -11.04 -10.71 -5.36
CA SER A 104 -10.14 -10.03 -6.29
C SER A 104 -8.74 -10.60 -6.12
N LYS A 105 -8.13 -10.98 -7.23
CA LYS A 105 -6.77 -11.51 -7.25
C LYS A 105 -5.84 -10.44 -7.78
N THR A 106 -4.67 -10.33 -7.19
CA THR A 106 -3.64 -9.40 -7.61
C THR A 106 -2.32 -10.12 -7.82
N ALA A 107 -1.65 -9.82 -8.93
CA ALA A 107 -0.33 -10.36 -9.20
C ALA A 107 0.61 -9.24 -9.68
N ARG A 108 1.78 -9.18 -9.08
CA ARG A 108 2.85 -8.24 -9.43
C ARG A 108 4.17 -8.96 -9.52
N ALA A 109 5.02 -8.53 -10.44
CA ALA A 109 6.39 -9.00 -10.53
C ALA A 109 7.31 -7.79 -10.74
N SER A 110 8.48 -7.82 -10.11
CA SER A 110 9.45 -6.73 -10.17
C SER A 110 10.85 -7.29 -10.32
N TYR A 111 11.63 -6.71 -11.22
CA TYR A 111 13.07 -6.88 -11.29
C TYR A 111 13.74 -5.56 -10.96
N MET A 112 14.75 -5.60 -10.11
CA MET A 112 15.45 -4.40 -9.68
C MET A 112 16.95 -4.64 -9.75
N GLY A 113 17.68 -3.67 -10.30
CA GLY A 113 19.11 -3.61 -10.30
C GLY A 113 19.60 -2.27 -9.75
N ARG A 114 20.63 -2.29 -8.92
CA ARG A 114 21.31 -1.09 -8.41
C ARG A 114 22.79 -1.29 -8.48
N ILE A 115 23.49 -0.27 -8.94
CA ILE A 115 24.95 -0.22 -8.94
C ILE A 115 25.34 1.10 -8.30
N ASN A 116 26.16 1.02 -7.26
CA ASN A 116 26.80 2.16 -6.63
C ASN A 116 28.31 2.04 -6.89
N TYR A 117 28.89 3.10 -7.37
CA TYR A 117 30.33 3.24 -7.55
C TYR A 117 30.82 4.45 -6.79
N ASN A 118 31.88 4.25 -6.02
CA ASN A 118 32.53 5.29 -5.24
C ASN A 118 34.02 5.25 -5.53
N TYR A 119 34.56 6.37 -5.99
CA TYR A 119 35.99 6.55 -6.19
C TYR A 119 36.58 7.50 -5.16
N ALA A 120 37.53 6.99 -4.38
CA ALA A 120 38.28 7.72 -3.34
C ALA A 120 37.39 8.45 -2.32
N GLN A 121 36.14 8.00 -2.15
CA GLN A 121 35.11 8.66 -1.33
C GLN A 121 34.75 10.10 -1.77
N LYS A 122 35.19 10.49 -2.96
CA LYS A 122 34.98 11.82 -3.53
C LYS A 122 33.89 11.85 -4.60
N TYR A 123 33.95 10.88 -5.50
CA TYR A 123 33.03 10.79 -6.64
C TYR A 123 32.12 9.61 -6.46
N LEU A 124 30.84 9.87 -6.43
CA LEU A 124 29.79 8.90 -6.17
C LEU A 124 28.89 8.82 -7.38
N VAL A 125 28.68 7.62 -7.89
CA VAL A 125 27.75 7.37 -9.00
C VAL A 125 26.81 6.27 -8.54
N GLU A 126 25.50 6.49 -8.73
CA GLU A 126 24.48 5.49 -8.48
C GLU A 126 23.61 5.36 -9.72
N PHE A 127 23.35 4.15 -10.12
CA PHE A 127 22.42 3.79 -11.18
C PHE A 127 21.41 2.77 -10.65
N ASN A 128 20.11 3.04 -10.87
CA ASN A 128 19.05 2.14 -10.53
C ASN A 128 18.21 1.85 -11.78
N LEU A 129 17.86 0.59 -11.97
CA LEU A 129 16.93 0.12 -12.99
C LEU A 129 15.87 -0.72 -12.30
N ARG A 130 14.60 -0.41 -12.56
CA ARG A 130 13.47 -1.18 -12.07
C ARG A 130 12.53 -1.50 -13.23
N ARG A 131 12.11 -2.74 -13.30
CA ARG A 131 11.13 -3.22 -14.26
C ARG A 131 10.01 -3.90 -13.51
N ASP A 132 8.82 -3.32 -13.58
CA ASP A 132 7.64 -3.77 -12.85
C ASP A 132 6.57 -4.26 -13.81
N ALA A 133 5.92 -5.36 -13.43
CA ALA A 133 4.70 -5.85 -14.09
C ALA A 133 3.53 -5.78 -13.11
N SER A 134 2.39 -5.31 -13.60
CA SER A 134 1.13 -5.31 -12.88
C SER A 134 0.04 -5.94 -13.76
N GLU A 135 -0.81 -6.76 -13.18
CA GLU A 135 -1.95 -7.34 -13.88
C GLU A 135 -3.06 -6.32 -14.16
N ASN A 136 -3.04 -5.14 -13.53
CA ASN A 136 -3.97 -4.06 -13.80
C ASN A 136 -3.91 -3.57 -15.26
N PHE A 137 -2.83 -3.93 -15.99
CA PHE A 137 -2.64 -3.55 -17.37
C PHE A 137 -2.89 -4.70 -18.33
N ALA A 138 -3.29 -4.36 -19.57
CA ALA A 138 -3.48 -5.33 -20.65
C ALA A 138 -2.22 -6.20 -20.86
N PRO A 139 -2.33 -7.46 -21.26
CA PRO A 139 -1.22 -8.42 -21.35
C PRO A 139 0.04 -7.89 -22.05
N ASN A 140 -0.12 -7.08 -23.09
CA ASN A 140 0.97 -6.52 -23.91
C ASN A 140 1.59 -5.24 -23.30
N LYS A 141 0.99 -4.65 -22.25
CA LYS A 141 1.42 -3.38 -21.61
C LYS A 141 1.68 -3.53 -20.12
N ARG A 142 1.78 -4.75 -19.63
CA ARG A 142 1.96 -5.03 -18.21
C ARG A 142 3.30 -4.58 -17.64
N TRP A 143 4.33 -4.47 -18.48
CA TRP A 143 5.68 -4.17 -18.05
C TRP A 143 6.02 -2.69 -18.22
N GLY A 144 6.36 -2.03 -17.12
CA GLY A 144 6.96 -0.70 -17.10
C GLY A 144 8.44 -0.79 -16.71
N THR A 145 9.28 0.04 -17.33
CA THR A 145 10.71 0.13 -17.01
C THR A 145 11.02 1.55 -16.54
N PHE A 146 11.67 1.66 -15.39
CA PHE A 146 12.00 2.90 -14.72
C PHE A 146 13.49 2.90 -14.41
N ALA A 147 14.18 3.95 -14.85
CA ALA A 147 15.60 4.11 -14.62
C ALA A 147 15.87 5.41 -13.87
N SER A 148 16.86 5.40 -13.00
CA SER A 148 17.35 6.60 -12.35
C SER A 148 18.88 6.56 -12.22
N ALA A 149 19.48 7.73 -12.29
CA ALA A 149 20.90 7.92 -12.06
C ALA A 149 21.13 9.07 -11.11
N SER A 150 22.16 8.98 -10.28
CA SER A 150 22.61 10.08 -9.43
C SER A 150 24.13 10.18 -9.43
N LEU A 151 24.60 11.42 -9.37
CA LEU A 151 26.00 11.77 -9.25
C LEU A 151 26.20 12.56 -7.97
N GLY A 152 27.23 12.27 -7.23
CA GLY A 152 27.62 12.99 -6.03
C GLY A 152 29.10 13.34 -6.07
N TRP A 153 29.42 14.55 -5.63
CA TRP A 153 30.78 15.03 -5.50
C TRP A 153 31.01 15.59 -4.10
N VAL A 154 31.97 15.00 -3.40
CA VAL A 154 32.36 15.44 -2.05
C VAL A 154 33.49 16.47 -2.20
N LEU A 155 33.10 17.72 -2.31
CA LEU A 155 34.02 18.84 -2.50
C LEU A 155 34.99 19.01 -1.34
N SER A 156 34.55 18.72 -0.11
CA SER A 156 35.38 18.82 1.10
C SER A 156 36.59 17.88 1.11
N GLU A 157 36.58 16.83 0.28
CA GLU A 157 37.72 15.91 0.17
C GLU A 157 38.73 16.31 -0.94
N GLU A 158 38.46 17.41 -1.66
CA GLU A 158 39.36 17.91 -2.69
C GLU A 158 40.52 18.73 -2.09
N LYS A 159 41.68 18.67 -2.77
CA LYS A 159 42.88 19.38 -2.30
C LYS A 159 42.66 20.90 -2.20
N PHE A 160 41.92 21.49 -3.13
CA PHE A 160 41.64 22.94 -3.12
C PHE A 160 40.74 23.37 -1.96
N PHE A 161 39.98 22.45 -1.35
CA PHE A 161 39.05 22.75 -0.28
C PHE A 161 39.73 22.73 1.10
N GLN A 162 40.95 22.24 1.22
CA GLN A 162 41.64 22.04 2.51
C GLN A 162 41.74 23.32 3.33
N ASN A 163 41.92 24.48 2.69
CA ASN A 163 42.00 25.78 3.36
C ASN A 163 40.66 26.23 3.98
N LEU A 164 39.56 25.69 3.48
CA LEU A 164 38.18 25.98 3.95
C LEU A 164 37.67 24.98 4.97
N LYS A 165 38.38 23.88 5.23
CA LYS A 165 37.96 22.83 6.19
C LYS A 165 37.79 23.34 7.62
N ASN A 166 38.49 24.41 8.00
CA ASN A 166 38.34 25.03 9.32
C ASN A 166 36.99 25.71 9.53
N THR A 167 36.33 26.11 8.43
CA THR A 167 35.04 26.82 8.48
C THR A 167 33.90 25.89 8.04
N VAL A 168 34.13 25.04 7.02
CA VAL A 168 33.14 24.11 6.50
C VAL A 168 33.73 22.69 6.53
N ASN A 169 33.31 21.88 7.49
CA ASN A 169 33.85 20.54 7.71
C ASN A 169 33.44 19.55 6.61
N PHE A 170 32.26 19.71 6.03
CA PHE A 170 31.75 18.81 4.99
C PHE A 170 30.92 19.55 3.95
N LEU A 171 31.24 19.37 2.68
CA LEU A 171 30.47 19.88 1.56
C LEU A 171 30.35 18.82 0.47
N LYS A 172 29.11 18.46 0.14
CA LYS A 172 28.76 17.52 -0.91
C LYS A 172 27.71 18.10 -1.84
N VAL A 173 27.94 18.03 -3.14
CA VAL A 173 26.95 18.36 -4.17
C VAL A 173 26.41 17.08 -4.77
N ARG A 174 25.12 17.02 -5.00
CA ARG A 174 24.45 15.85 -5.60
C ARG A 174 23.45 16.32 -6.66
N ALA A 175 23.43 15.60 -7.79
CA ALA A 175 22.43 15.72 -8.83
C ALA A 175 21.82 14.35 -9.09
N SER A 176 20.50 14.29 -9.33
CA SER A 176 19.80 13.04 -9.65
C SER A 176 18.71 13.28 -10.67
N TYR A 177 18.52 12.28 -11.53
CA TYR A 177 17.44 12.27 -12.52
C TYR A 177 16.85 10.85 -12.56
N GLY A 178 15.54 10.74 -12.73
CA GLY A 178 14.89 9.45 -12.82
C GLY A 178 13.47 9.52 -13.34
N THR A 179 12.99 8.39 -13.81
CA THR A 179 11.60 8.20 -14.27
C THR A 179 10.84 7.39 -13.23
N LEU A 180 9.59 7.74 -13.00
CA LEU A 180 8.66 7.05 -12.10
C LEU A 180 7.43 6.62 -12.87
N GLY A 181 6.78 5.56 -12.42
CA GLY A 181 5.50 5.09 -12.92
C GLY A 181 4.50 4.87 -11.79
N ASN A 182 3.23 4.89 -12.14
CA ASN A 182 2.12 4.58 -11.25
C ASN A 182 1.26 3.50 -11.92
N ASP A 183 0.86 2.48 -11.18
CA ASP A 183 -0.03 1.40 -11.62
C ASP A 183 -1.48 1.58 -11.12
N ASN A 184 -1.78 2.71 -10.51
CA ASN A 184 -3.15 3.06 -10.14
C ASN A 184 -3.92 3.52 -11.38
N THR A 185 -4.90 2.76 -11.77
CA THR A 185 -5.73 3.02 -12.97
C THR A 185 -7.03 3.75 -12.68
N GLY A 186 -7.24 4.22 -11.44
CA GLY A 186 -8.46 4.94 -11.02
C GLY A 186 -9.51 4.05 -10.41
#